data_de1b490c0d6106bf5f02976083ea2b5c
#
_entry.id   de1b490c0d6106bf5f02976083ea2b5c
#
_cell.length_a   1.000
_cell.length_b   1.000
_cell.length_c   1.000
_cell.angle_alpha   90.00
_cell.angle_beta   90.00
_cell.angle_gamma   90.00
#
_symmetry.space_group_name_H-M   'P 1'
#
loop_
_entity.id
_entity.type
_entity.pdbx_description
1 polymer ?
#
loop_
_entity_poly.entity_id
_entity_poly.type
_entity_poly.pdbx_seq_one_letter_code
_entity_poly.pdbx_strand_id
1 'polypeptide(L)'
;MKKKSIITLCFVVVCAILLNYVAFIGFNIAGFSYGGMFGETGIKKGIDLAGGSVITFQADSDAPTDDQMQVVESIFQTRMTNAGYTEARISQGEGGKITVEIPSVFETDQAASLLGDTAKLTFNDADGNVILDGATDIKNASYQYGKTSQTGSAQSYVQVEFNAEAKQKFANATKAAAARSSEGKNYISIQMDGKDISSPRVSEEINSDSCIISGDFTPETAQDLANKIKSGQLPFDMKVISQETVGAELGANALPTSLLAAAIGIILIMIFMVIMYRIPGLIADISLLIYVGLIGLAMG
;
A
#
# COMPACT_ATOMS: atom_id res chain seq x y z
N MET A 1 58.51 -3.77 1.01
CA MET A 1 57.55 -2.88 0.31
C MET A 1 57.95 -1.41 0.53
N LYS A 2 57.89 -0.59 -0.51
CA LYS A 2 58.18 0.86 -0.37
C LYS A 2 57.08 1.49 0.50
N LYS A 3 57.46 2.45 1.39
CA LYS A 3 56.47 3.14 2.30
C LYS A 3 55.20 3.61 1.58
N LYS A 4 55.30 4.09 0.35
CA LYS A 4 54.13 4.50 -0.47
C LYS A 4 53.15 3.34 -0.72
N SER A 5 53.61 2.13 -0.99
CA SER A 5 52.79 0.96 -1.28
C SER A 5 51.99 0.49 -0.04
N ILE A 6 52.55 0.65 1.17
CA ILE A 6 51.84 0.33 2.42
C ILE A 6 50.73 1.36 2.68
N ILE A 7 51.00 2.65 2.46
CA ILE A 7 50.02 3.72 2.64
C ILE A 7 48.84 3.51 1.69
N THR A 8 49.11 3.18 0.40
CA THR A 8 48.02 2.89 -0.56
C THR A 8 47.19 1.68 -0.15
N LEU A 9 47.84 0.62 0.35
CA LEU A 9 47.12 -0.57 0.83
C LEU A 9 46.19 -0.24 2.01
N CYS A 10 46.73 0.50 3.02
CA CYS A 10 45.93 0.96 4.16
C CYS A 10 44.74 1.82 3.74
N PHE A 11 44.94 2.72 2.77
CA PHE A 11 43.86 3.57 2.24
C PHE A 11 42.76 2.72 1.59
N VAL A 12 43.12 1.74 0.75
CA VAL A 12 42.13 0.84 0.09
C VAL A 12 41.36 0.02 1.12
N VAL A 13 42.02 -0.49 2.17
CA VAL A 13 41.37 -1.23 3.26
C VAL A 13 40.35 -0.33 3.99
N VAL A 14 40.73 0.89 4.32
CA VAL A 14 39.82 1.84 4.96
C VAL A 14 38.61 2.14 4.06
N CYS A 15 38.83 2.37 2.78
CA CYS A 15 37.74 2.56 1.82
C CYS A 15 36.82 1.32 1.71
N ALA A 16 37.37 0.11 1.73
CA ALA A 16 36.58 -1.11 1.72
C ALA A 16 35.73 -1.28 2.99
N ILE A 17 36.27 -0.95 4.16
CA ILE A 17 35.50 -0.97 5.42
C ILE A 17 34.40 0.07 5.40
N LEU A 18 34.68 1.31 4.95
CA LEU A 18 33.67 2.36 4.85
C LEU A 18 32.56 1.99 3.85
N LEU A 19 32.92 1.39 2.71
CA LEU A 19 31.95 0.89 1.74
C LEU A 19 31.00 -0.12 2.37
N ASN A 20 31.52 -1.11 3.10
CA ASN A 20 30.68 -2.11 3.76
C ASN A 20 29.83 -1.48 4.87
N TYR A 21 30.35 -0.53 5.63
CA TYR A 21 29.57 0.19 6.64
C TYR A 21 28.37 0.89 6.00
N VAL A 22 28.60 1.66 4.93
CA VAL A 22 27.54 2.36 4.18
C VAL A 22 26.56 1.34 3.57
N ALA A 23 27.04 0.27 2.97
CA ALA A 23 26.20 -0.73 2.30
C ALA A 23 25.24 -1.45 3.27
N PHE A 24 25.70 -1.81 4.46
CA PHE A 24 24.91 -2.62 5.39
C PHE A 24 24.15 -1.82 6.43
N ILE A 25 24.75 -0.74 6.95
CA ILE A 25 24.17 0.07 8.04
C ILE A 25 23.50 1.34 7.49
N GLY A 26 24.03 1.87 6.36
CA GLY A 26 23.56 3.14 5.81
C GLY A 26 24.26 4.35 6.40
N PHE A 27 23.82 5.54 6.01
CA PHE A 27 24.28 6.83 6.55
C PHE A 27 23.19 7.89 6.49
N ASN A 28 23.31 8.89 7.36
CA ASN A 28 22.50 10.10 7.33
C ASN A 28 23.39 11.31 7.57
N ILE A 29 23.77 12.00 6.49
CA ILE A 29 24.70 13.15 6.55
C ILE A 29 24.14 14.29 5.70
N ALA A 30 23.99 15.45 6.29
CA ALA A 30 23.66 16.72 5.61
C ALA A 30 22.40 16.66 4.70
N GLY A 31 21.37 15.92 5.11
CA GLY A 31 20.10 15.79 4.34
C GLY A 31 20.10 14.68 3.29
N PHE A 32 21.22 13.98 3.12
CA PHE A 32 21.28 12.74 2.34
C PHE A 32 21.21 11.55 3.29
N SER A 33 20.19 10.71 3.12
CA SER A 33 20.01 9.47 3.89
C SER A 33 19.99 8.27 2.95
N TYR A 34 20.74 7.24 3.31
CA TYR A 34 20.70 5.91 2.70
C TYR A 34 20.54 4.89 3.81
N GLY A 35 19.46 4.10 3.76
CA GLY A 35 19.08 3.21 4.87
C GLY A 35 19.94 1.97 5.03
N GLY A 36 20.76 1.64 4.03
CA GLY A 36 21.54 0.41 3.99
C GLY A 36 20.67 -0.85 3.84
N MET A 37 21.32 -1.97 3.53
CA MET A 37 20.64 -3.26 3.27
C MET A 37 19.76 -3.75 4.41
N PHE A 38 20.13 -3.49 5.67
CA PHE A 38 19.39 -3.89 6.87
C PHE A 38 18.61 -2.75 7.54
N GLY A 39 18.56 -1.57 6.92
CA GLY A 39 17.78 -0.43 7.41
C GLY A 39 16.29 -0.54 7.10
N GLU A 40 15.52 0.43 7.58
CA GLU A 40 14.06 0.48 7.37
C GLU A 40 13.65 0.54 5.89
N THR A 41 14.48 1.14 5.05
CA THR A 41 14.27 1.25 3.60
C THR A 41 14.99 0.16 2.80
N GLY A 42 15.72 -0.74 3.46
CA GLY A 42 16.49 -1.81 2.84
C GLY A 42 15.64 -3.01 2.39
N ILE A 43 16.23 -4.22 2.41
CA ILE A 43 15.55 -5.45 1.98
C ILE A 43 14.32 -5.70 2.83
N LYS A 44 13.16 -5.73 2.17
CA LYS A 44 11.87 -6.06 2.79
C LYS A 44 11.78 -7.55 3.06
N LYS A 45 11.33 -7.89 4.27
CA LYS A 45 11.23 -9.28 4.72
C LYS A 45 9.84 -9.81 4.38
N GLY A 46 9.77 -10.99 3.79
CA GLY A 46 8.50 -11.70 3.61
C GLY A 46 7.92 -12.18 4.95
N ILE A 47 6.70 -12.70 4.91
CA ILE A 47 5.94 -13.15 6.08
C ILE A 47 6.67 -14.22 6.89
N ASP A 48 7.45 -15.08 6.24
CA ASP A 48 8.23 -16.15 6.91
C ASP A 48 9.31 -15.59 7.85
N LEU A 49 9.86 -14.41 7.53
CA LEU A 49 10.94 -13.77 8.27
C LEU A 49 10.46 -12.66 9.21
N ALA A 50 9.41 -11.94 8.84
CA ALA A 50 8.87 -10.83 9.60
C ALA A 50 7.67 -11.23 10.47
N GLY A 51 7.03 -12.35 10.16
CA GLY A 51 5.69 -12.67 10.63
C GLY A 51 4.66 -11.75 9.95
N GLY A 52 3.40 -11.86 10.33
CA GLY A 52 2.36 -11.01 9.79
C GLY A 52 0.99 -11.69 9.77
N SER A 53 0.12 -11.20 8.91
CA SER A 53 -1.25 -11.71 8.74
C SER A 53 -1.42 -12.41 7.41
N VAL A 54 -2.13 -13.52 7.42
CA VAL A 54 -2.62 -14.24 6.23
C VAL A 54 -4.14 -14.24 6.28
N ILE A 55 -4.78 -13.66 5.27
CA ILE A 55 -6.22 -13.56 5.19
C ILE A 55 -6.66 -14.20 3.89
N THR A 56 -7.56 -15.19 3.97
CA THR A 56 -8.13 -15.83 2.78
C THR A 56 -9.59 -15.43 2.62
N PHE A 57 -9.90 -14.94 1.45
CA PHE A 57 -11.23 -14.55 1.03
C PHE A 57 -11.79 -15.57 0.05
N GLN A 58 -13.12 -15.70 0.06
CA GLN A 58 -13.90 -16.50 -0.89
C GLN A 58 -14.92 -15.59 -1.56
N ALA A 59 -14.99 -15.66 -2.88
CA ALA A 59 -16.03 -14.99 -3.65
C ALA A 59 -17.43 -15.52 -3.26
N ASP A 60 -18.36 -14.61 -3.00
CA ASP A 60 -19.78 -14.95 -2.80
C ASP A 60 -20.49 -15.01 -4.15
N SER A 61 -19.99 -15.89 -5.01
CA SER A 61 -20.49 -16.15 -6.37
C SER A 61 -20.31 -17.62 -6.69
N ASP A 62 -21.32 -18.24 -7.30
CA ASP A 62 -21.30 -19.67 -7.62
C ASP A 62 -20.21 -20.06 -8.63
N ALA A 63 -19.84 -19.15 -9.53
CA ALA A 63 -18.80 -19.37 -10.54
C ALA A 63 -18.15 -18.04 -10.99
N PRO A 64 -17.26 -17.46 -10.17
CA PRO A 64 -16.53 -16.27 -10.59
C PRO A 64 -15.62 -16.59 -11.77
N THR A 65 -15.59 -15.72 -12.78
CA THR A 65 -14.69 -15.86 -13.93
C THR A 65 -13.28 -15.41 -13.57
N ASP A 66 -12.29 -15.92 -14.32
CA ASP A 66 -10.88 -15.51 -14.12
C ASP A 66 -10.71 -14.00 -14.30
N ASP A 67 -11.40 -13.38 -15.27
CA ASP A 67 -11.36 -11.92 -15.48
C ASP A 67 -11.91 -11.16 -14.27
N GLN A 68 -13.00 -11.62 -13.67
CA GLN A 68 -13.56 -11.01 -12.46
C GLN A 68 -12.61 -11.17 -11.27
N MET A 69 -11.96 -12.32 -11.12
CA MET A 69 -10.98 -12.53 -10.06
C MET A 69 -9.72 -11.67 -10.25
N GLN A 70 -9.29 -11.43 -11.49
CA GLN A 70 -8.23 -10.47 -11.79
C GLN A 70 -8.60 -9.02 -11.38
N VAL A 71 -9.85 -8.62 -11.61
CA VAL A 71 -10.35 -7.31 -11.15
C VAL A 71 -10.31 -7.23 -9.63
N VAL A 72 -10.74 -8.26 -8.90
CA VAL A 72 -10.66 -8.33 -7.44
C VAL A 72 -9.22 -8.22 -6.95
N GLU A 73 -8.29 -8.97 -7.55
CA GLU A 73 -6.86 -8.90 -7.22
C GLU A 73 -6.29 -7.49 -7.40
N SER A 74 -6.62 -6.83 -8.52
CA SER A 74 -6.19 -5.45 -8.81
C SER A 74 -6.74 -4.44 -7.78
N ILE A 75 -8.01 -4.61 -7.38
CA ILE A 75 -8.65 -3.78 -6.36
C ILE A 75 -7.96 -4.00 -5.00
N PHE A 76 -7.73 -5.26 -4.60
CA PHE A 76 -7.04 -5.61 -3.38
C PHE A 76 -5.62 -5.02 -3.34
N GLN A 77 -4.87 -5.16 -4.44
CA GLN A 77 -3.54 -4.56 -4.56
C GLN A 77 -3.58 -3.03 -4.42
N THR A 78 -4.56 -2.38 -5.02
CA THR A 78 -4.75 -0.93 -4.92
C THR A 78 -5.09 -0.51 -3.50
N ARG A 79 -5.98 -1.24 -2.81
CA ARG A 79 -6.36 -0.99 -1.42
C ARG A 79 -5.18 -1.14 -0.48
N MET A 80 -4.39 -2.22 -0.62
CA MET A 80 -3.19 -2.46 0.18
C MET A 80 -2.16 -1.35 -0.03
N THR A 81 -1.89 -0.98 -1.27
CA THR A 81 -0.94 0.10 -1.60
C THR A 81 -1.39 1.45 -1.02
N ASN A 82 -2.68 1.80 -1.15
CA ASN A 82 -3.22 3.05 -0.60
C ASN A 82 -3.21 3.08 0.94
N ALA A 83 -3.32 1.92 1.59
CA ALA A 83 -3.21 1.78 3.03
C ALA A 83 -1.75 1.75 3.54
N GLY A 84 -0.77 1.77 2.63
CA GLY A 84 0.65 1.74 2.98
C GLY A 84 1.25 0.33 3.10
N TYR A 85 0.49 -0.72 2.81
CA TYR A 85 0.96 -2.12 2.84
C TYR A 85 1.60 -2.52 1.51
N THR A 86 2.69 -1.87 1.15
CA THR A 86 3.38 -2.05 -0.15
C THR A 86 4.00 -3.43 -0.32
N GLU A 87 4.23 -4.14 0.78
CA GLU A 87 4.85 -5.47 0.82
C GLU A 87 3.81 -6.61 0.83
N ALA A 88 2.51 -6.27 0.78
CA ALA A 88 1.46 -7.27 0.74
C ALA A 88 1.54 -8.09 -0.55
N ARG A 89 1.39 -9.40 -0.41
CA ARG A 89 1.35 -10.35 -1.51
C ARG A 89 -0.06 -10.88 -1.66
N ILE A 90 -0.58 -10.84 -2.87
CA ILE A 90 -1.91 -11.33 -3.20
C ILE A 90 -1.75 -12.51 -4.16
N SER A 91 -2.45 -13.58 -3.90
CA SER A 91 -2.44 -14.78 -4.74
C SER A 91 -3.84 -15.33 -4.93
N GLN A 92 -4.17 -15.67 -6.17
CA GLN A 92 -5.43 -16.33 -6.51
C GLN A 92 -5.33 -17.85 -6.25
N GLY A 93 -6.39 -18.42 -5.68
CA GLY A 93 -6.56 -19.84 -5.47
C GLY A 93 -7.73 -20.39 -6.28
N GLU A 94 -7.88 -21.69 -6.29
CA GLU A 94 -9.01 -22.36 -6.98
C GLU A 94 -10.35 -22.02 -6.34
N GLY A 95 -11.42 -22.02 -7.15
CA GLY A 95 -12.79 -21.86 -6.68
C GLY A 95 -13.12 -20.45 -6.19
N GLY A 96 -12.50 -19.41 -6.75
CA GLY A 96 -12.78 -18.02 -6.38
C GLY A 96 -12.19 -17.58 -5.05
N LYS A 97 -11.07 -18.19 -4.64
CA LYS A 97 -10.33 -17.81 -3.45
C LYS A 97 -9.25 -16.79 -3.77
N ILE A 98 -9.01 -15.88 -2.84
CA ILE A 98 -7.85 -14.97 -2.84
C ILE A 98 -7.22 -14.98 -1.47
N THR A 99 -5.92 -15.21 -1.41
CA THR A 99 -5.13 -15.13 -0.19
C THR A 99 -4.26 -13.88 -0.22
N VAL A 100 -4.31 -13.14 0.87
CA VAL A 100 -3.53 -11.91 1.09
C VAL A 100 -2.60 -12.11 2.26
N GLU A 101 -1.30 -11.97 2.01
CA GLU A 101 -0.23 -12.04 3.02
C GLU A 101 0.29 -10.62 3.27
N ILE A 102 0.28 -10.19 4.53
CA ILE A 102 0.69 -8.84 4.92
C ILE A 102 1.82 -8.96 5.96
N PRO A 103 3.08 -8.81 5.53
CA PRO A 103 4.22 -8.87 6.46
C PRO A 103 4.17 -7.78 7.52
N SER A 104 4.64 -8.11 8.72
CA SER A 104 4.77 -7.18 9.87
C SER A 104 3.46 -6.58 10.38
N VAL A 105 2.29 -7.02 9.90
CA VAL A 105 0.97 -6.58 10.36
C VAL A 105 0.28 -7.73 11.08
N PHE A 106 -0.07 -7.53 12.34
CA PHE A 106 -0.68 -8.56 13.20
C PHE A 106 -2.16 -8.29 13.49
N GLU A 107 -2.69 -7.16 13.05
CA GLU A 107 -4.12 -6.80 13.20
C GLU A 107 -4.91 -7.24 11.96
N THR A 108 -5.30 -8.51 11.94
CA THR A 108 -6.00 -9.14 10.80
C THR A 108 -7.37 -8.53 10.53
N ASP A 109 -8.09 -8.08 11.55
CA ASP A 109 -9.47 -7.58 11.41
C ASP A 109 -9.54 -6.27 10.62
N GLN A 110 -8.59 -5.35 10.83
CA GLN A 110 -8.55 -4.10 10.08
C GLN A 110 -8.23 -4.34 8.60
N ALA A 111 -7.27 -5.20 8.32
CA ALA A 111 -6.90 -5.56 6.96
C ALA A 111 -8.04 -6.32 6.24
N ALA A 112 -8.74 -7.21 6.95
CA ALA A 112 -9.88 -7.94 6.43
C ALA A 112 -11.05 -7.01 6.07
N SER A 113 -11.38 -6.05 6.94
CA SER A 113 -12.42 -5.05 6.68
C SER A 113 -12.07 -4.16 5.49
N LEU A 114 -10.81 -3.68 5.43
CA LEU A 114 -10.34 -2.84 4.32
C LEU A 114 -10.48 -3.51 2.96
N LEU A 115 -10.21 -4.83 2.88
CA LEU A 115 -10.25 -5.60 1.63
C LEU A 115 -11.65 -6.07 1.31
N GLY A 116 -12.40 -6.57 2.30
CA GLY A 116 -13.68 -7.25 2.10
C GLY A 116 -14.85 -6.34 1.76
N ASP A 117 -14.76 -5.05 2.10
CA ASP A 117 -15.83 -4.10 1.80
C ASP A 117 -16.04 -3.96 0.28
N THR A 118 -17.29 -4.10 -0.17
CA THR A 118 -17.64 -4.02 -1.61
C THR A 118 -17.35 -2.63 -2.15
N ALA A 119 -17.45 -1.60 -1.30
CA ALA A 119 -17.29 -0.17 -1.62
C ALA A 119 -18.23 0.30 -2.75
N LYS A 120 -19.45 -0.24 -2.77
CA LYS A 120 -20.49 0.14 -3.73
C LYS A 120 -21.03 1.52 -3.42
N LEU A 121 -20.47 2.54 -4.09
CA LEU A 121 -20.94 3.91 -3.98
C LEU A 121 -22.09 4.13 -4.97
N THR A 122 -23.22 4.63 -4.49
CA THR A 122 -24.35 5.04 -5.34
C THR A 122 -24.84 6.41 -4.94
N PHE A 123 -25.27 7.17 -5.94
CA PHE A 123 -26.01 8.43 -5.75
C PHE A 123 -27.44 8.15 -6.17
N ASN A 124 -28.37 8.36 -5.25
CA ASN A 124 -29.77 8.05 -5.45
C ASN A 124 -30.64 9.32 -5.35
N ASP A 125 -31.72 9.35 -6.12
CA ASP A 125 -32.74 10.40 -5.96
C ASP A 125 -33.58 10.16 -4.68
N ALA A 126 -34.48 11.09 -4.38
CA ALA A 126 -35.36 11.01 -3.24
C ALA A 126 -36.38 9.86 -3.31
N ASP A 127 -36.55 9.22 -4.44
CA ASP A 127 -37.42 8.05 -4.65
C ASP A 127 -36.63 6.72 -4.64
N GLY A 128 -35.29 6.79 -4.42
CA GLY A 128 -34.41 5.64 -4.31
C GLY A 128 -33.85 5.12 -5.63
N ASN A 129 -34.07 5.85 -6.75
CA ASN A 129 -33.50 5.45 -8.03
C ASN A 129 -32.01 5.83 -8.10
N VAL A 130 -31.17 4.93 -8.60
CA VAL A 130 -29.74 5.17 -8.79
C VAL A 130 -29.53 6.16 -9.94
N ILE A 131 -28.87 7.27 -9.66
CA ILE A 131 -28.50 8.33 -10.60
C ILE A 131 -27.09 8.07 -11.15
N LEU A 132 -26.14 7.81 -10.23
CA LEU A 132 -24.74 7.50 -10.53
C LEU A 132 -24.32 6.24 -9.80
N ASP A 133 -23.50 5.45 -10.48
CA ASP A 133 -22.83 4.26 -9.94
C ASP A 133 -21.33 4.51 -9.80
N GLY A 134 -20.77 4.23 -8.63
CA GLY A 134 -19.36 4.48 -8.34
C GLY A 134 -18.39 3.73 -9.25
N ALA A 135 -18.78 2.56 -9.75
CA ALA A 135 -17.94 1.75 -10.61
C ALA A 135 -17.75 2.34 -12.02
N THR A 136 -18.78 2.99 -12.55
CA THR A 136 -18.80 3.47 -13.95
C THR A 136 -18.71 4.97 -14.11
N ASP A 137 -19.18 5.73 -13.12
CA ASP A 137 -19.40 7.17 -13.23
C ASP A 137 -18.33 8.00 -12.52
N ILE A 138 -17.57 7.38 -11.57
CA ILE A 138 -16.53 8.05 -10.79
C ILE A 138 -15.16 7.88 -11.45
N LYS A 139 -14.44 8.99 -11.60
CA LYS A 139 -13.07 9.01 -12.12
C LYS A 139 -12.02 8.96 -11.02
N ASN A 140 -12.26 9.67 -9.93
CA ASN A 140 -11.31 9.77 -8.81
C ASN A 140 -12.03 10.21 -7.54
N ALA A 141 -11.41 9.92 -6.38
CA ALA A 141 -11.83 10.45 -5.10
C ALA A 141 -10.62 10.87 -4.28
N SER A 142 -10.74 11.96 -3.52
CA SER A 142 -9.67 12.48 -2.68
C SER A 142 -10.18 13.08 -1.39
N TYR A 143 -9.45 12.83 -0.31
CA TYR A 143 -9.65 13.51 0.97
C TYR A 143 -9.25 14.98 0.87
N GLN A 144 -10.07 15.84 1.46
CA GLN A 144 -9.82 17.26 1.56
C GLN A 144 -10.21 17.77 2.97
N TYR A 145 -9.54 18.84 3.40
CA TYR A 145 -9.89 19.55 4.63
C TYR A 145 -10.11 21.03 4.32
N GLY A 146 -11.27 21.55 4.63
CA GLY A 146 -11.58 22.94 4.34
C GLY A 146 -13.03 23.30 4.59
N LYS A 147 -13.42 24.50 4.18
CA LYS A 147 -14.81 24.94 4.26
C LYS A 147 -15.58 24.41 3.07
N THR A 148 -16.67 23.70 3.32
CA THR A 148 -17.60 23.20 2.29
C THR A 148 -18.67 24.23 1.91
N SER A 149 -18.79 25.33 2.69
CA SER A 149 -19.65 26.48 2.40
C SER A 149 -19.00 27.77 2.90
N GLN A 150 -19.47 28.92 2.39
CA GLN A 150 -18.90 30.23 2.76
C GLN A 150 -19.08 30.58 4.25
N THR A 151 -20.10 30.04 4.91
CA THR A 151 -20.44 30.31 6.32
C THR A 151 -20.09 29.15 7.26
N GLY A 152 -19.63 27.99 6.73
CA GLY A 152 -19.32 26.80 7.51
C GLY A 152 -17.94 26.83 8.15
N SER A 153 -17.77 25.99 9.18
CA SER A 153 -16.46 25.67 9.74
C SER A 153 -15.67 24.78 8.78
N ALA A 154 -14.35 24.79 8.91
CA ALA A 154 -13.51 23.82 8.19
C ALA A 154 -13.75 22.42 8.74
N GLN A 155 -13.94 21.46 7.84
CA GLN A 155 -14.21 20.05 8.17
C GLN A 155 -13.53 19.12 7.15
N SER A 156 -13.45 17.86 7.50
CA SER A 156 -13.00 16.80 6.59
C SER A 156 -14.13 16.46 5.61
N TYR A 157 -13.78 16.29 4.35
CA TYR A 157 -14.75 15.85 3.32
C TYR A 157 -14.03 15.05 2.21
N VAL A 158 -14.81 14.36 1.41
CA VAL A 158 -14.31 13.65 0.23
C VAL A 158 -14.77 14.39 -1.02
N GLN A 159 -13.83 14.77 -1.85
CA GLN A 159 -14.11 15.30 -3.19
C GLN A 159 -14.11 14.13 -4.16
N VAL A 160 -15.20 13.99 -4.92
CA VAL A 160 -15.39 12.96 -5.93
C VAL A 160 -15.44 13.61 -7.30
N GLU A 161 -14.61 13.12 -8.22
CA GLU A 161 -14.54 13.58 -9.60
C GLU A 161 -15.33 12.66 -10.52
N PHE A 162 -16.13 13.24 -11.39
CA PHE A 162 -16.98 12.53 -12.35
C PHE A 162 -16.31 12.37 -13.72
N ASN A 163 -16.71 11.35 -14.46
CA ASN A 163 -16.44 11.32 -15.89
C ASN A 163 -17.43 12.24 -16.64
N ALA A 164 -17.22 12.45 -17.95
CA ALA A 164 -18.02 13.39 -18.74
C ALA A 164 -19.52 13.02 -18.82
N GLU A 165 -19.84 11.73 -18.82
CA GLU A 165 -21.20 11.22 -18.85
C GLU A 165 -21.89 11.41 -17.49
N ALA A 166 -21.20 11.09 -16.41
CA ALA A 166 -21.69 11.25 -15.04
C ALA A 166 -21.98 12.71 -14.70
N LYS A 167 -21.14 13.66 -15.16
CA LYS A 167 -21.40 15.09 -15.03
C LYS A 167 -22.79 15.47 -15.56
N GLN A 168 -23.15 14.99 -16.76
CA GLN A 168 -24.44 15.30 -17.35
C GLN A 168 -25.60 14.63 -16.60
N LYS A 169 -25.42 13.37 -16.18
CA LYS A 169 -26.40 12.66 -15.33
C LYS A 169 -26.64 13.42 -14.03
N PHE A 170 -25.57 13.87 -13.37
CA PHE A 170 -25.62 14.61 -12.11
C PHE A 170 -26.30 15.97 -12.26
N ALA A 171 -25.98 16.74 -13.31
CA ALA A 171 -26.62 18.01 -13.60
C ALA A 171 -28.13 17.84 -13.81
N ASN A 172 -28.56 16.87 -14.59
CA ASN A 172 -29.97 16.58 -14.82
C ASN A 172 -30.68 16.16 -13.51
N ALA A 173 -30.05 15.34 -12.69
CA ALA A 173 -30.62 14.86 -11.43
C ALA A 173 -30.73 16.01 -10.41
N THR A 174 -29.72 16.85 -10.28
CA THR A 174 -29.74 18.02 -9.37
C THR A 174 -30.77 19.01 -9.78
N LYS A 175 -30.96 19.24 -11.08
CA LYS A 175 -32.05 20.07 -11.62
C LYS A 175 -33.44 19.53 -11.28
N ALA A 176 -33.64 18.21 -11.46
CA ALA A 176 -34.89 17.55 -11.11
C ALA A 176 -35.16 17.58 -9.60
N ALA A 177 -34.14 17.33 -8.77
CA ALA A 177 -34.25 17.42 -7.33
C ALA A 177 -34.60 18.84 -6.86
N ALA A 178 -33.92 19.86 -7.36
CA ALA A 178 -34.20 21.28 -7.02
C ALA A 178 -35.65 21.69 -7.30
N ALA A 179 -36.24 21.19 -8.40
CA ALA A 179 -37.63 21.44 -8.74
C ALA A 179 -38.64 20.86 -7.76
N ARG A 180 -38.23 19.84 -6.95
CA ARG A 180 -39.06 19.14 -5.95
C ARG A 180 -38.90 19.70 -4.53
N SER A 181 -38.38 20.92 -4.40
CA SER A 181 -38.16 21.58 -3.10
C SER A 181 -39.46 21.74 -2.27
N SER A 182 -40.59 21.99 -2.92
CA SER A 182 -41.91 22.11 -2.28
C SER A 182 -42.39 20.78 -1.68
N GLU A 183 -41.91 19.66 -2.20
CA GLU A 183 -42.24 18.31 -1.71
C GLU A 183 -41.30 17.85 -0.59
N GLY A 184 -40.24 18.60 -0.25
CA GLY A 184 -39.19 18.21 0.66
C GLY A 184 -38.25 17.14 0.07
N LYS A 185 -38.35 16.85 -1.23
CA LYS A 185 -37.58 15.80 -1.95
C LYS A 185 -36.39 16.38 -2.72
N ASN A 186 -35.88 17.55 -2.32
CA ASN A 186 -34.76 18.21 -2.96
C ASN A 186 -33.42 17.79 -2.36
N TYR A 187 -33.13 16.50 -2.35
CA TYR A 187 -31.84 15.95 -1.89
C TYR A 187 -31.38 14.82 -2.79
N ILE A 188 -30.10 14.54 -2.74
CA ILE A 188 -29.48 13.35 -3.34
C ILE A 188 -28.88 12.54 -2.20
N SER A 189 -29.34 11.29 -2.04
CA SER A 189 -28.76 10.37 -1.09
C SER A 189 -27.51 9.72 -1.66
N ILE A 190 -26.40 9.82 -0.94
CA ILE A 190 -25.13 9.19 -1.27
C ILE A 190 -24.98 8.00 -0.34
N GLN A 191 -24.92 6.81 -0.92
CA GLN A 191 -24.87 5.55 -0.17
C GLN A 191 -23.59 4.78 -0.46
N MET A 192 -23.06 4.13 0.56
CA MET A 192 -22.00 3.14 0.47
C MET A 192 -22.52 1.81 0.99
N ASP A 193 -22.48 0.77 0.14
CA ASP A 193 -22.99 -0.58 0.48
C ASP A 193 -24.43 -0.56 1.02
N GLY A 194 -25.28 0.30 0.42
CA GLY A 194 -26.68 0.48 0.79
C GLY A 194 -26.94 1.30 2.06
N LYS A 195 -25.89 1.85 2.70
CA LYS A 195 -26.01 2.73 3.87
C LYS A 195 -25.83 4.18 3.46
N ASP A 196 -26.72 5.07 3.94
CA ASP A 196 -26.58 6.51 3.71
C ASP A 196 -25.35 7.05 4.45
N ILE A 197 -24.43 7.66 3.67
CA ILE A 197 -23.27 8.39 4.21
C ILE A 197 -23.44 9.89 4.18
N SER A 198 -24.27 10.40 3.25
CA SER A 198 -24.60 11.83 3.16
C SER A 198 -25.87 12.02 2.33
N SER A 199 -26.69 12.99 2.69
CA SER A 199 -27.92 13.33 1.94
C SER A 199 -28.05 14.84 1.78
N PRO A 200 -27.15 15.49 1.01
CA PRO A 200 -27.15 16.92 0.85
C PRO A 200 -28.39 17.42 0.12
N ARG A 201 -28.92 18.57 0.59
CA ARG A 201 -30.00 19.26 -0.12
C ARG A 201 -29.46 19.98 -1.34
N VAL A 202 -30.26 19.97 -2.40
CA VAL A 202 -29.95 20.59 -3.67
C VAL A 202 -30.91 21.77 -3.89
N SER A 203 -30.37 22.96 -4.08
CA SER A 203 -31.16 24.18 -4.30
C SER A 203 -31.24 24.59 -5.77
N GLU A 204 -30.29 24.16 -6.58
CA GLU A 204 -30.15 24.52 -8.00
C GLU A 204 -29.44 23.40 -8.78
N GLU A 205 -29.44 23.49 -10.11
CA GLU A 205 -28.69 22.61 -10.97
C GLU A 205 -27.19 22.73 -10.70
N ILE A 206 -26.51 21.59 -10.47
CA ILE A 206 -25.06 21.53 -10.26
C ILE A 206 -24.40 20.94 -11.50
N ASN A 207 -23.88 21.80 -12.38
CA ASN A 207 -23.13 21.39 -13.56
C ASN A 207 -21.61 21.47 -13.28
N SER A 208 -21.12 20.53 -12.51
CA SER A 208 -19.71 20.44 -12.08
C SER A 208 -19.10 19.09 -12.44
N ASP A 209 -17.79 19.07 -12.66
CA ASP A 209 -17.01 17.84 -12.88
C ASP A 209 -16.73 17.09 -11.57
N SER A 210 -17.17 17.65 -10.43
CA SER A 210 -16.96 17.05 -9.11
C SER A 210 -18.09 17.41 -8.15
N CYS A 211 -18.27 16.58 -7.12
CA CYS A 211 -19.09 16.88 -5.96
C CYS A 211 -18.32 16.66 -4.66
N ILE A 212 -18.90 17.14 -3.56
CA ILE A 212 -18.36 17.00 -2.21
C ILE A 212 -19.28 16.08 -1.42
N ILE A 213 -18.70 15.02 -0.83
CA ILE A 213 -19.37 14.20 0.18
C ILE A 213 -18.93 14.73 1.54
N SER A 214 -19.86 15.37 2.24
CA SER A 214 -19.66 15.93 3.58
C SER A 214 -20.51 15.18 4.60
N GLY A 215 -20.02 15.09 5.83
CA GLY A 215 -20.66 14.42 6.96
C GLY A 215 -19.79 14.60 8.21
N ASP A 216 -20.12 13.86 9.26
CA ASP A 216 -19.33 13.87 10.50
C ASP A 216 -18.06 13.02 10.35
N PHE A 217 -17.17 13.42 9.41
CA PHE A 217 -15.94 12.71 9.13
C PHE A 217 -14.77 13.23 9.97
N THR A 218 -14.03 12.30 10.56
CA THR A 218 -12.65 12.58 11.00
C THR A 218 -11.72 12.57 9.78
N PRO A 219 -10.49 13.10 9.88
CA PRO A 219 -9.50 12.99 8.80
C PRO A 219 -9.28 11.55 8.34
N GLU A 220 -9.21 10.61 9.30
CA GLU A 220 -8.99 9.19 9.05
C GLU A 220 -10.16 8.55 8.29
N THR A 221 -11.40 8.79 8.75
CA THR A 221 -12.59 8.21 8.11
C THR A 221 -12.84 8.79 6.71
N ALA A 222 -12.55 10.07 6.50
CA ALA A 222 -12.64 10.69 5.17
C ALA A 222 -11.56 10.15 4.21
N GLN A 223 -10.35 9.95 4.71
CA GLN A 223 -9.26 9.36 3.91
C GLN A 223 -9.58 7.92 3.53
N ASP A 224 -10.10 7.13 4.47
CA ASP A 224 -10.49 5.74 4.24
C ASP A 224 -11.61 5.64 3.19
N LEU A 225 -12.65 6.49 3.32
CA LEU A 225 -13.73 6.58 2.34
C LEU A 225 -13.20 6.97 0.94
N ALA A 226 -12.32 7.96 0.87
CA ALA A 226 -11.72 8.36 -0.41
C ALA A 226 -10.91 7.22 -1.05
N ASN A 227 -10.14 6.48 -0.24
CA ASN A 227 -9.36 5.33 -0.70
C ASN A 227 -10.27 4.19 -1.20
N LYS A 228 -11.35 3.88 -0.48
CA LYS A 228 -12.35 2.88 -0.89
C LYS A 228 -12.98 3.24 -2.24
N ILE A 229 -13.43 4.48 -2.40
CA ILE A 229 -14.02 4.96 -3.67
C ILE A 229 -12.97 4.91 -4.79
N LYS A 230 -11.77 5.41 -4.55
CA LYS A 230 -10.69 5.45 -5.53
C LYS A 230 -10.21 4.07 -5.98
N SER A 231 -10.21 3.09 -5.07
CA SER A 231 -9.79 1.70 -5.39
C SER A 231 -10.81 0.94 -6.24
N GLY A 232 -12.04 1.43 -6.31
CA GLY A 232 -13.11 0.81 -7.09
C GLY A 232 -13.95 -0.19 -6.30
N GLN A 233 -15.08 -0.54 -6.92
CA GLN A 233 -16.07 -1.48 -6.39
C GLN A 233 -15.70 -2.91 -6.76
N LEU A 234 -15.84 -3.84 -5.80
CA LEU A 234 -15.72 -5.26 -6.07
C LEU A 234 -16.89 -5.76 -6.94
N PRO A 235 -16.66 -6.68 -7.89
CA PRO A 235 -17.70 -7.22 -8.75
C PRO A 235 -18.73 -8.08 -8.01
N PHE A 236 -18.38 -8.59 -6.83
CA PHE A 236 -19.19 -9.36 -5.89
C PHE A 236 -18.62 -9.26 -4.48
N ASP A 237 -19.40 -9.71 -3.50
CA ASP A 237 -18.94 -9.74 -2.11
C ASP A 237 -17.81 -10.76 -1.93
N MET A 238 -16.82 -10.40 -1.11
CA MET A 238 -15.73 -11.28 -0.72
C MET A 238 -15.85 -11.61 0.77
N LYS A 239 -16.08 -12.89 1.08
CA LYS A 239 -16.21 -13.36 2.47
C LYS A 239 -14.89 -13.86 2.99
N VAL A 240 -14.51 -13.43 4.18
CA VAL A 240 -13.35 -13.97 4.88
C VAL A 240 -13.65 -15.40 5.32
N ILE A 241 -12.84 -16.36 4.88
CA ILE A 241 -12.94 -17.76 5.27
C ILE A 241 -11.82 -18.23 6.19
N SER A 242 -10.69 -17.53 6.21
CA SER A 242 -9.59 -17.76 7.16
C SER A 242 -8.87 -16.47 7.46
N GLN A 243 -8.49 -16.31 8.74
CA GLN A 243 -7.63 -15.24 9.23
C GLN A 243 -6.60 -15.87 10.17
N GLU A 244 -5.34 -15.78 9.81
CA GLU A 244 -4.26 -16.36 10.59
C GLU A 244 -3.18 -15.30 10.84
N THR A 245 -2.69 -15.26 12.07
CA THR A 245 -1.51 -14.47 12.42
C THR A 245 -0.32 -15.41 12.47
N VAL A 246 0.66 -15.18 11.61
CA VAL A 246 1.88 -15.98 11.53
C VAL A 246 2.99 -15.27 12.30
N GLY A 247 3.50 -15.94 13.32
CA GLY A 247 4.68 -15.45 14.06
C GLY A 247 5.95 -15.56 13.20
N ALA A 248 6.91 -14.67 13.44
CA ALA A 248 8.23 -14.70 12.81
C ALA A 248 9.14 -15.84 13.35
N GLU A 249 8.60 -17.05 13.51
CA GLU A 249 9.34 -18.16 14.15
C GLU A 249 10.62 -18.53 13.40
N LEU A 250 10.57 -18.55 12.07
CA LEU A 250 11.74 -18.80 11.24
C LEU A 250 12.68 -17.59 11.20
N GLY A 251 12.14 -16.39 11.13
CA GLY A 251 12.93 -15.16 10.99
C GLY A 251 13.71 -14.75 12.24
N ALA A 252 13.16 -14.98 13.43
CA ALA A 252 13.80 -14.59 14.68
C ALA A 252 15.17 -15.26 14.91
N ASN A 253 15.31 -16.51 14.49
CA ASN A 253 16.53 -17.29 14.70
C ASN A 253 17.28 -17.60 13.41
N ALA A 254 16.61 -17.85 12.29
CA ALA A 254 17.23 -18.29 11.05
C ALA A 254 18.07 -17.19 10.39
N LEU A 255 17.56 -15.95 10.32
CA LEU A 255 18.28 -14.84 9.68
C LEU A 255 19.58 -14.50 10.43
N PRO A 256 19.61 -14.25 11.76
CA PRO A 256 20.85 -13.98 12.50
C PRO A 256 21.84 -15.13 12.41
N THR A 257 21.35 -16.39 12.53
CA THR A 257 22.20 -17.59 12.47
C THR A 257 22.83 -17.75 11.08
N SER A 258 22.06 -17.53 10.01
CA SER A 258 22.56 -17.60 8.63
C SER A 258 23.59 -16.50 8.34
N LEU A 259 23.36 -15.27 8.81
CA LEU A 259 24.32 -14.17 8.69
C LEU A 259 25.61 -14.45 9.45
N LEU A 260 25.51 -15.01 10.67
CA LEU A 260 26.68 -15.41 11.46
C LEU A 260 27.47 -16.52 10.74
N ALA A 261 26.79 -17.54 10.21
CA ALA A 261 27.41 -18.60 9.45
C ALA A 261 28.11 -18.08 8.19
N ALA A 262 27.48 -17.17 7.46
CA ALA A 262 28.08 -16.50 6.29
C ALA A 262 29.33 -15.71 6.67
N ALA A 263 29.28 -14.93 7.77
CA ALA A 263 30.43 -14.16 8.26
C ALA A 263 31.58 -15.08 8.65
N ILE A 264 31.31 -16.17 9.36
CA ILE A 264 32.34 -17.19 9.73
C ILE A 264 32.93 -17.80 8.45
N GLY A 265 32.11 -18.17 7.47
CA GLY A 265 32.57 -18.71 6.18
C GLY A 265 33.50 -17.74 5.44
N ILE A 266 33.16 -16.48 5.36
CA ILE A 266 34.00 -15.44 4.73
C ILE A 266 35.34 -15.31 5.47
N ILE A 267 35.32 -15.26 6.79
CA ILE A 267 36.54 -15.17 7.61
C ILE A 267 37.46 -16.40 7.37
N LEU A 268 36.90 -17.61 7.32
CA LEU A 268 37.67 -18.82 7.05
C LEU A 268 38.30 -18.81 5.66
N ILE A 269 37.57 -18.35 4.65
CA ILE A 269 38.09 -18.19 3.28
C ILE A 269 39.26 -17.17 3.27
N MET A 270 39.12 -16.04 3.93
CA MET A 270 40.18 -15.03 4.01
C MET A 270 41.43 -15.59 4.71
N ILE A 271 41.28 -16.28 5.83
CA ILE A 271 42.40 -16.94 6.53
C ILE A 271 43.09 -17.93 5.60
N PHE A 272 42.36 -18.79 4.91
CA PHE A 272 42.88 -19.75 3.96
C PHE A 272 43.66 -19.06 2.83
N MET A 273 43.13 -17.99 2.24
CA MET A 273 43.76 -17.23 1.16
C MET A 273 45.10 -16.62 1.61
N VAL A 274 45.14 -16.05 2.81
CA VAL A 274 46.38 -15.46 3.36
C VAL A 274 47.42 -16.56 3.63
N ILE A 275 47.05 -17.73 4.17
CA ILE A 275 47.97 -18.85 4.47
C ILE A 275 48.54 -19.41 3.16
N MET A 276 47.68 -19.68 2.17
CA MET A 276 48.11 -20.35 0.93
C MET A 276 48.83 -19.42 -0.02
N TYR A 277 48.32 -18.20 -0.22
CA TYR A 277 48.80 -17.27 -1.25
C TYR A 277 49.59 -16.11 -0.69
N ARG A 278 49.68 -15.93 0.64
CA ARG A 278 50.40 -14.84 1.32
C ARG A 278 49.96 -13.43 0.80
N ILE A 279 50.88 -12.64 0.23
CA ILE A 279 50.59 -11.26 -0.24
C ILE A 279 49.52 -11.21 -1.36
N PRO A 280 49.54 -12.04 -2.40
CA PRO A 280 48.42 -12.11 -3.36
C PRO A 280 47.07 -12.47 -2.71
N GLY A 281 47.06 -13.36 -1.70
CA GLY A 281 45.88 -13.71 -0.91
C GLY A 281 45.24 -12.51 -0.22
N LEU A 282 46.06 -11.67 0.40
CA LEU A 282 45.60 -10.46 1.07
C LEU A 282 44.96 -9.45 0.07
N ILE A 283 45.47 -9.35 -1.14
CA ILE A 283 44.85 -8.52 -2.19
C ILE A 283 43.51 -9.11 -2.63
N ALA A 284 43.42 -10.41 -2.76
CA ALA A 284 42.18 -11.11 -3.10
C ALA A 284 41.11 -10.92 -2.01
N ASP A 285 41.49 -10.95 -0.72
CA ASP A 285 40.59 -10.71 0.41
C ASP A 285 40.02 -9.29 0.41
N ILE A 286 40.84 -8.29 0.10
CA ILE A 286 40.37 -6.89 -0.05
C ILE A 286 39.37 -6.79 -1.19
N SER A 287 39.64 -7.48 -2.33
CA SER A 287 38.71 -7.51 -3.45
C SER A 287 37.39 -8.19 -3.09
N LEU A 288 37.43 -9.26 -2.29
CA LEU A 288 36.24 -9.95 -1.77
C LEU A 288 35.40 -9.02 -0.88
N LEU A 289 36.04 -8.28 0.02
CA LEU A 289 35.32 -7.31 0.87
C LEU A 289 34.67 -6.19 0.05
N ILE A 290 35.36 -5.65 -0.95
CA ILE A 290 34.80 -4.65 -1.86
C ILE A 290 33.61 -5.24 -2.62
N TYR A 291 33.71 -6.46 -3.10
CA TYR A 291 32.64 -7.14 -3.83
C TYR A 291 31.39 -7.34 -2.97
N VAL A 292 31.54 -7.80 -1.71
CA VAL A 292 30.45 -7.94 -0.75
C VAL A 292 29.79 -6.60 -0.46
N GLY A 293 30.58 -5.54 -0.28
CA GLY A 293 30.06 -4.19 -0.09
C GLY A 293 29.29 -3.65 -1.29
N LEU A 294 29.76 -3.91 -2.53
CA LEU A 294 29.05 -3.52 -3.75
C LEU A 294 27.73 -4.26 -3.93
N ILE A 295 27.67 -5.56 -3.60
CA ILE A 295 26.41 -6.31 -3.58
C ILE A 295 25.45 -5.70 -2.57
N GLY A 296 25.92 -5.41 -1.35
CA GLY A 296 25.12 -4.78 -0.32
C GLY A 296 24.53 -3.44 -0.77
N LEU A 297 25.32 -2.60 -1.46
CA LEU A 297 24.85 -1.34 -2.04
C LEU A 297 23.82 -1.52 -3.16
N ALA A 298 23.96 -2.56 -3.95
CA ALA A 298 23.04 -2.83 -5.06
C ALA A 298 21.69 -3.39 -4.59
N MET A 299 21.63 -3.95 -3.38
CA MET A 299 20.44 -4.58 -2.78
C MET A 299 19.73 -3.68 -1.74
N GLY A 300 20.34 -2.62 -1.27
CA GLY A 300 19.76 -1.64 -0.34
C GLY A 300 19.35 -0.37 -1.06
#